data_f9323a20b1a133bd459b9451baad0d64
#
_entry.id   f9323a20b1a133bd459b9451baad0d64
#
_cell.length_a   1.000
_cell.length_b   1.000
_cell.length_c   1.000
_cell.angle_alpha   90.00
_cell.angle_beta   90.00
_cell.angle_gamma   90.00
#
_symmetry.space_group_name_H-M   'P 1'
#
loop_
_entity.id
_entity.type
_entity.pdbx_description
1 polymer ?
#
loop_
_entity_poly.entity_id
_entity_poly.type
_entity_poly.pdbx_seq_one_letter_code
_entity_poly.pdbx_strand_id
1 'polypeptide(L)'
;STIQDQLQETAKIQLNEFAQTLDIPSENRHLVYGRPETEIHSLAEELGVDLIVVGSHGRHGLALLLGSTANGVLQGSPCDVLAVRVGD
;
A
#
# COMPACT_ATOMS: atom_id res chain seq x y z
N SER A 1 1.11 -1.99 -27.36
CA SER A 1 0.71 -1.91 -25.95
C SER A 1 -0.18 -0.72 -25.72
N THR A 2 -1.08 -0.83 -24.77
CA THR A 2 -2.02 0.23 -24.44
C THR A 2 -1.40 1.16 -23.41
N ILE A 3 -2.10 2.30 -23.19
CA ILE A 3 -1.69 3.23 -22.14
C ILE A 3 -1.74 2.53 -20.78
N GLN A 4 -2.74 1.69 -20.57
CA GLN A 4 -2.86 0.96 -19.31
C GLN A 4 -1.70 0.00 -19.11
N ASP A 5 -1.26 -0.68 -20.16
CA ASP A 5 -0.09 -1.55 -20.07
C ASP A 5 1.16 -0.77 -19.69
N GLN A 6 1.31 0.44 -20.27
CA GLN A 6 2.44 1.30 -19.96
C GLN A 6 2.42 1.77 -18.51
N LEU A 7 1.23 2.10 -18.00
CA LEU A 7 1.09 2.53 -16.60
C LEU A 7 1.42 1.38 -15.65
N GLN A 8 0.98 0.18 -15.99
CA GLN A 8 1.27 -0.99 -15.17
C GLN A 8 2.76 -1.30 -15.16
N GLU A 9 3.41 -1.19 -16.31
CA GLU A 9 4.84 -1.42 -16.40
C GLU A 9 5.63 -0.39 -15.59
N THR A 10 5.21 0.88 -15.67
CA THR A 10 5.84 1.94 -14.90
C THR A 10 5.69 1.70 -13.41
N ALA A 11 4.50 1.29 -12.96
CA ALA A 11 4.26 1.00 -11.55
C ALA A 11 5.14 -0.15 -11.07
N LYS A 12 5.31 -1.17 -11.90
CA LYS A 12 6.15 -2.32 -11.57
C LYS A 12 7.60 -1.90 -11.41
N ILE A 13 8.09 -1.07 -12.31
CA ILE A 13 9.47 -0.57 -12.24
C ILE A 13 9.66 0.26 -10.98
N GLN A 14 8.73 1.15 -10.69
CA GLN A 14 8.81 2.00 -9.50
C GLN A 14 8.81 1.18 -8.22
N LEU A 15 7.93 0.17 -8.15
CA LEU A 15 7.89 -0.70 -6.99
C LEU A 15 9.22 -1.41 -6.78
N ASN A 16 9.78 -1.96 -7.86
CA ASN A 16 11.03 -2.71 -7.76
C ASN A 16 12.20 -1.81 -7.38
N GLU A 17 12.25 -0.60 -7.93
CA GLU A 17 13.31 0.34 -7.57
C GLU A 17 13.22 0.75 -6.10
N PHE A 18 12.02 1.05 -5.64
CA PHE A 18 11.83 1.44 -4.24
C PHE A 18 12.14 0.29 -3.29
N ALA A 19 11.64 -0.91 -3.61
CA ALA A 19 11.87 -2.08 -2.78
C ALA A 19 13.35 -2.43 -2.72
N GLN A 20 14.08 -2.19 -3.79
CA GLN A 20 15.51 -2.45 -3.82
C GLN A 20 16.25 -1.54 -2.85
N THR A 21 15.84 -0.28 -2.73
CA THR A 21 16.47 0.64 -1.76
C THR A 21 16.27 0.18 -0.32
N LEU A 22 15.25 -0.62 -0.07
CA LEU A 22 14.93 -1.13 1.25
C LEU A 22 15.37 -2.58 1.46
N ASP A 23 16.06 -3.13 0.48
CA ASP A 23 16.52 -4.53 0.51
C ASP A 23 15.40 -5.54 0.71
N ILE A 24 14.23 -5.26 0.12
CA ILE A 24 13.11 -6.18 0.19
C ILE A 24 13.28 -7.23 -0.91
N PRO A 25 13.31 -8.52 -0.58
CA PRO A 25 13.45 -9.57 -1.59
C PRO A 25 12.28 -9.55 -2.57
N SER A 26 12.53 -9.98 -3.80
CA SER A 26 11.51 -9.95 -4.85
C SER A 26 10.26 -10.75 -4.49
N GLU A 27 10.40 -11.84 -3.77
CA GLU A 27 9.26 -12.67 -3.37
C GLU A 27 8.36 -11.96 -2.37
N ASN A 28 8.84 -10.87 -1.75
CA ASN A 28 8.03 -10.09 -0.81
C ASN A 28 7.54 -8.78 -1.42
N ARG A 29 7.61 -8.65 -2.73
CA ARG A 29 7.09 -7.48 -3.45
C ARG A 29 5.83 -7.89 -4.18
N HIS A 30 4.74 -7.19 -3.91
CA HIS A 30 3.44 -7.53 -4.48
C HIS A 30 2.86 -6.32 -5.17
N LEU A 31 2.46 -6.50 -6.42
CA LEU A 31 1.77 -5.46 -7.18
C LEU A 31 0.47 -6.07 -7.66
N VAL A 32 -0.63 -5.54 -7.17
CA VAL A 32 -1.95 -6.02 -7.50
C VAL A 32 -2.80 -4.88 -8.00
N TYR A 33 -3.83 -5.20 -8.75
CA TYR A 33 -4.71 -4.20 -9.36
C TYR A 33 -6.12 -4.39 -8.83
N GLY A 34 -6.76 -3.29 -8.50
CA GLY A 34 -8.10 -3.31 -7.96
C GLY A 34 -8.28 -2.18 -6.96
N ARG A 35 -9.28 -2.31 -6.12
CA ARG A 35 -9.51 -1.32 -5.07
C ARG A 35 -8.47 -1.54 -3.98
N PRO A 36 -7.70 -0.50 -3.64
CA PRO A 36 -6.57 -0.68 -2.72
C PRO A 36 -6.95 -1.37 -1.42
N GLU A 37 -8.01 -0.92 -0.75
CA GLU A 37 -8.38 -1.49 0.54
C GLU A 37 -8.79 -2.95 0.41
N THR A 38 -9.46 -3.31 -0.67
CA THR A 38 -9.90 -4.69 -0.89
C THR A 38 -8.71 -5.59 -1.15
N GLU A 39 -7.81 -5.15 -2.02
CA GLU A 39 -6.64 -5.96 -2.38
C GLU A 39 -5.67 -6.11 -1.21
N ILE A 40 -5.51 -5.06 -0.42
CA ILE A 40 -4.64 -5.11 0.75
C ILE A 40 -5.19 -6.10 1.77
N HIS A 41 -6.50 -6.05 2.06
CA HIS A 41 -7.11 -6.99 2.99
C HIS A 41 -6.99 -8.42 2.50
N SER A 42 -7.23 -8.64 1.22
CA SER A 42 -7.13 -9.96 0.60
C SER A 42 -5.72 -10.52 0.72
N LEU A 43 -4.74 -9.72 0.38
CA LEU A 43 -3.34 -10.15 0.45
C LEU A 43 -2.90 -10.38 1.89
N ALA A 44 -3.36 -9.54 2.81
CA ALA A 44 -3.04 -9.70 4.22
C ALA A 44 -3.55 -11.04 4.76
N GLU A 45 -4.77 -11.42 4.36
CA GLU A 45 -5.33 -12.70 4.75
C GLU A 45 -4.56 -13.85 4.12
N GLU A 46 -4.26 -13.73 2.84
CA GLU A 46 -3.54 -14.77 2.11
C GLU A 46 -2.16 -15.02 2.71
N LEU A 47 -1.46 -13.95 3.09
CA LEU A 47 -0.13 -14.06 3.67
C LEU A 47 -0.14 -14.37 5.16
N GLY A 48 -1.29 -14.26 5.81
CA GLY A 48 -1.40 -14.52 7.25
C GLY A 48 -0.65 -13.51 8.09
N VAL A 49 -0.60 -12.25 7.65
CA VAL A 49 0.10 -11.23 8.41
C VAL A 49 -0.72 -10.81 9.62
N ASP A 50 -0.07 -10.31 10.65
CA ASP A 50 -0.73 -9.83 11.85
C ASP A 50 -0.62 -8.31 12.03
N LEU A 51 0.01 -7.63 11.10
CA LEU A 51 0.12 -6.18 11.12
C LEU A 51 0.23 -5.64 9.70
N ILE A 52 -0.59 -4.65 9.39
CA ILE A 52 -0.49 -3.89 8.15
C ILE A 52 0.04 -2.51 8.50
N VAL A 53 1.09 -2.07 7.81
CA VAL A 53 1.63 -0.72 7.99
C VAL A 53 1.30 0.06 6.74
N VAL A 54 0.66 1.21 6.91
CA VAL A 54 0.25 2.04 5.78
C VAL A 54 0.64 3.48 6.04
N GLY A 55 1.13 4.14 4.99
CA GLY A 55 1.45 5.55 5.09
C GLY A 55 0.23 6.42 4.86
N SER A 56 0.17 7.54 5.54
CA SER A 56 -0.86 8.51 5.32
C SER A 56 -0.24 9.88 5.14
N HIS A 57 -0.83 10.68 4.27
CA HIS A 57 -0.36 12.03 4.04
C HIS A 57 -1.05 12.98 4.98
N GLY A 58 -0.27 13.66 5.82
CA GLY A 58 -0.81 14.63 6.75
C GLY A 58 -0.76 16.04 6.22
N ARG A 59 -1.47 16.28 5.14
CA ARG A 59 -1.52 17.62 4.57
C ARG A 59 -2.22 18.59 5.52
N HIS A 60 -1.72 19.79 5.57
CA HIS A 60 -2.34 20.90 6.30
C HIS A 60 -2.47 20.67 7.80
N GLY A 61 -1.65 19.79 8.34
CA GLY A 61 -1.62 19.59 9.77
C GLY A 61 -2.86 19.01 10.39
N LEU A 62 -3.79 18.55 9.59
CA LEU A 62 -4.99 17.89 10.11
C LEU A 62 -4.67 16.44 10.38
N ALA A 63 -4.09 16.22 11.55
CA ALA A 63 -3.59 14.90 11.91
C ALA A 63 -4.67 13.83 11.96
N LEU A 64 -5.92 14.25 12.04
CA LEU A 64 -7.03 13.30 12.11
C LEU A 64 -7.49 12.80 10.75
N LEU A 65 -7.00 13.43 9.68
CA LEU A 65 -7.43 13.03 8.36
C LEU A 65 -6.47 11.98 7.81
N LEU A 66 -6.91 10.76 7.80
CA LEU A 66 -6.24 9.72 7.06
C LEU A 66 -6.63 9.84 5.60
N GLY A 67 -5.73 9.50 4.69
CA GLY A 67 -6.09 9.40 3.28
C GLY A 67 -7.18 8.35 3.09
N SER A 68 -7.91 8.43 1.99
CA SER A 68 -9.01 7.51 1.74
C SER A 68 -8.54 6.05 1.74
N THR A 69 -7.36 5.79 1.20
CA THR A 69 -6.83 4.43 1.17
C THR A 69 -6.51 3.94 2.58
N ALA A 70 -5.82 4.78 3.38
CA ALA A 70 -5.47 4.39 4.74
C ALA A 70 -6.72 4.14 5.57
N ASN A 71 -7.73 4.99 5.42
CA ASN A 71 -8.98 4.82 6.14
C ASN A 71 -9.70 3.54 5.70
N GLY A 72 -9.71 3.28 4.40
CA GLY A 72 -10.31 2.05 3.88
C GLY A 72 -9.61 0.80 4.37
N VAL A 73 -8.29 0.86 4.48
CA VAL A 73 -7.51 -0.28 5.00
C VAL A 73 -7.83 -0.51 6.48
N LEU A 74 -7.97 0.57 7.24
CA LEU A 74 -8.25 0.47 8.67
C LEU A 74 -9.59 -0.19 8.93
N GLN A 75 -10.60 0.12 8.13
CA GLN A 75 -11.94 -0.42 8.31
C GLN A 75 -12.01 -1.84 7.75
N GLY A 76 -12.50 -2.76 8.56
CA GLY A 76 -12.68 -4.14 8.14
C GLY A 76 -11.39 -4.93 7.98
N SER A 77 -10.30 -4.43 8.56
CA SER A 77 -9.02 -5.12 8.45
C SER A 77 -9.05 -6.47 9.15
N PRO A 78 -8.40 -7.50 8.56
CA PRO A 78 -8.30 -8.81 9.21
C PRO A 78 -7.29 -8.82 10.36
N CYS A 79 -6.51 -7.76 10.54
CA CYS A 79 -5.48 -7.70 11.57
C CYS A 79 -5.25 -6.25 12.00
N ASP A 80 -4.31 -6.04 12.89
CA ASP A 80 -3.96 -4.70 13.35
C ASP A 80 -3.39 -3.85 12.22
N VAL A 81 -3.64 -2.57 12.29
CA VAL A 81 -3.18 -1.61 11.29
C VAL A 81 -2.45 -0.47 11.99
N LEU A 82 -1.24 -0.18 11.51
CA LEU A 82 -0.48 0.97 11.97
C LEU A 82 -0.44 1.99 10.83
N ALA A 83 -1.04 3.14 11.05
CA ALA A 83 -0.99 4.23 10.08
C ALA A 83 0.11 5.19 10.49
N VAL A 84 1.07 5.38 9.60
CA VAL A 84 2.23 6.23 9.84
C VAL A 84 2.08 7.49 9.00
N ARG A 85 2.14 8.63 9.65
CA ARG A 85 2.07 9.89 8.95
C ARG A 85 3.38 10.13 8.22
N VAL A 86 3.30 10.34 6.91
CA VAL A 86 4.48 10.59 6.09
C VAL A 86 4.34 11.94 5.41
N GLY A 87 5.47 12.56 5.14
CA GLY A 87 5.50 13.87 4.54
C GLY A 87 5.25 14.97 5.57
N ASP A 88 4.98 16.14 5.06
CA ASP A 88 4.81 17.35 5.91
C ASP A 88 3.41 17.48 6.45
#